data_e381e04f96a7756d5c06f48723fc7d53
#
_entry.id   e381e04f96a7756d5c06f48723fc7d53
#
_cell.length_a   1.000
_cell.length_b   1.000
_cell.length_c   1.000
_cell.angle_alpha   90.00
_cell.angle_beta   90.00
_cell.angle_gamma   90.00
#
_symmetry.space_group_name_H-M   'P 1'
#
loop_
_entity.id
_entity.type
_entity.pdbx_description
1 polymer ?
#
loop_
_entity_poly.entity_id
_entity_poly.type
_entity_poly.pdbx_seq_one_letter_code
_entity_poly.pdbx_strand_id
1 'polypeptide(L)'
;RAYTEATAWQYRFFVPHDVSGMAQLFGGKKEFITALDSIFTVESDVHGDLVDITGLIGQYVHGNEPSHHIAYLYDYVGQPWKTQEMTRRLLHEMYAPTPEGIIGNEDCGQMSGWYILSSLGIYSVCPGSNEFALTTPLFEKAVVNLANRKTLTILANNPKKNVYITKVELNGQPIDVNFITYAQLMEGGELRFTLSDKPNMERGVSSEASPYSYTKDEVVSIPYVDKDLNLFMDKVTVALATTTKDAEIRYTLDGSEPTRQEAISYAVFC
;
A
#
# COMPACT_ATOMS: atom_id res chain seq x y z
N ARG A 1 -10.26 16.56 16.84
CA ARG A 1 -9.77 15.87 15.62
C ARG A 1 -10.00 14.37 15.79
N ALA A 2 -10.49 13.70 14.74
CA ALA A 2 -10.65 12.24 14.73
C ALA A 2 -9.35 11.50 14.37
N TYR A 3 -8.43 12.17 13.67
CA TYR A 3 -7.16 11.62 13.21
C TYR A 3 -5.99 12.53 13.59
N THR A 4 -4.83 11.95 13.87
CA THR A 4 -3.60 12.66 14.18
C THR A 4 -2.80 12.86 12.87
N GLU A 5 -2.42 14.11 12.59
CA GLU A 5 -1.51 14.49 11.48
C GLU A 5 -1.95 14.09 10.07
N ALA A 6 -3.13 13.54 9.91
CA ALA A 6 -3.69 13.10 8.65
C ALA A 6 -5.23 13.19 8.66
N THR A 7 -5.85 12.69 7.62
CA THR A 7 -7.30 12.62 7.46
C THR A 7 -7.77 11.17 7.24
N ALA A 8 -9.07 10.97 7.17
CA ALA A 8 -9.65 9.67 6.81
C ALA A 8 -9.17 9.15 5.44
N TRP A 9 -8.77 10.05 4.53
CA TRP A 9 -8.27 9.67 3.21
C TRP A 9 -7.00 8.82 3.27
N GLN A 10 -6.05 9.16 4.14
CA GLN A 10 -4.80 8.41 4.30
C GLN A 10 -5.01 7.20 5.20
N TYR A 11 -5.67 7.39 6.36
CA TYR A 11 -5.83 6.33 7.34
C TYR A 11 -6.67 5.14 6.87
N ARG A 12 -7.61 5.33 5.93
CA ARG A 12 -8.40 4.21 5.39
C ARG A 12 -7.57 3.15 4.65
N PHE A 13 -6.33 3.47 4.28
CA PHE A 13 -5.40 2.55 3.64
C PHE A 13 -4.33 2.02 4.60
N PHE A 14 -4.39 2.37 5.89
CA PHE A 14 -3.32 2.07 6.84
C PHE A 14 -3.47 0.66 7.46
N VAL A 15 -3.43 -0.36 6.60
CA VAL A 15 -3.41 -1.79 6.97
C VAL A 15 -2.31 -2.48 6.17
N PRO A 16 -1.03 -2.06 6.33
CA PRO A 16 0.07 -2.53 5.47
C PRO A 16 0.38 -4.02 5.62
N HIS A 17 0.00 -4.65 6.73
CA HIS A 17 0.18 -6.07 6.99
C HIS A 17 -0.86 -6.96 6.32
N ASP A 18 -2.01 -6.39 5.90
CA ASP A 18 -3.11 -7.15 5.30
C ASP A 18 -3.84 -6.39 4.19
N VAL A 19 -3.12 -6.13 3.11
CA VAL A 19 -3.66 -5.40 1.95
C VAL A 19 -4.73 -6.21 1.22
N SER A 20 -4.60 -7.54 1.15
CA SER A 20 -5.61 -8.39 0.53
C SER A 20 -6.93 -8.38 1.31
N GLY A 21 -6.88 -8.51 2.63
CA GLY A 21 -8.06 -8.38 3.49
C GLY A 21 -8.69 -6.99 3.39
N MET A 22 -7.86 -5.94 3.40
CA MET A 22 -8.34 -4.58 3.18
C MET A 22 -9.06 -4.43 1.83
N ALA A 23 -8.49 -4.94 0.75
CA ALA A 23 -9.12 -4.89 -0.58
C ALA A 23 -10.49 -5.61 -0.61
N GLN A 24 -10.62 -6.73 0.10
CA GLN A 24 -11.90 -7.43 0.23
C GLN A 24 -12.92 -6.58 0.99
N LEU A 25 -12.51 -5.90 2.08
CA LEU A 25 -13.39 -5.00 2.84
C LEU A 25 -13.86 -3.78 2.04
N PHE A 26 -13.08 -3.35 1.03
CA PHE A 26 -13.52 -2.32 0.07
C PHE A 26 -14.56 -2.84 -0.94
N GLY A 27 -14.85 -4.14 -0.96
CA GLY A 27 -15.77 -4.78 -1.91
C GLY A 27 -15.07 -5.52 -3.04
N GLY A 28 -13.75 -5.70 -2.95
CA GLY A 28 -12.91 -6.39 -3.91
C GLY A 28 -11.86 -5.53 -4.58
N LYS A 29 -11.01 -6.17 -5.39
CA LYS A 29 -9.87 -5.51 -6.05
C LYS A 29 -10.27 -4.29 -6.89
N LYS A 30 -11.40 -4.36 -7.60
CA LYS A 30 -11.86 -3.28 -8.49
C LYS A 30 -12.24 -2.04 -7.69
N GLU A 31 -13.01 -2.21 -6.64
CA GLU A 31 -13.46 -1.14 -5.76
C GLU A 31 -12.28 -0.54 -5.01
N PHE A 32 -11.35 -1.37 -4.56
CA PHE A 32 -10.11 -0.94 -3.92
C PHE A 32 -9.22 -0.12 -4.88
N ILE A 33 -9.04 -0.55 -6.14
CA ILE A 33 -8.32 0.23 -7.15
C ILE A 33 -8.98 1.58 -7.38
N THR A 34 -10.32 1.62 -7.48
CA THR A 34 -11.07 2.87 -7.63
C THR A 34 -10.81 3.81 -6.44
N ALA A 35 -10.77 3.26 -5.23
CA ALA A 35 -10.46 4.02 -4.03
C ALA A 35 -8.99 4.52 -4.01
N LEU A 36 -8.04 3.70 -4.44
CA LEU A 36 -6.64 4.11 -4.61
C LEU A 36 -6.47 5.20 -5.68
N ASP A 37 -7.13 5.06 -6.82
CA ASP A 37 -7.09 6.11 -7.85
C ASP A 37 -7.67 7.42 -7.32
N SER A 38 -8.72 7.35 -6.49
CA SER A 38 -9.38 8.53 -5.94
C SER A 38 -8.50 9.34 -4.99
N ILE A 39 -7.61 8.71 -4.22
CA ILE A 39 -6.73 9.45 -3.30
C ILE A 39 -5.74 10.36 -4.05
N PHE A 40 -5.36 9.99 -5.28
CA PHE A 40 -4.44 10.77 -6.11
C PHE A 40 -5.13 11.76 -7.06
N THR A 41 -6.46 11.66 -7.21
CA THR A 41 -7.21 12.44 -8.21
C THR A 41 -8.24 13.40 -7.63
N VAL A 42 -8.79 13.11 -6.45
CA VAL A 42 -9.75 14.00 -5.79
C VAL A 42 -9.02 15.21 -5.25
N GLU A 43 -9.43 16.39 -5.68
CA GLU A 43 -8.83 17.65 -5.23
C GLU A 43 -8.92 17.79 -3.71
N SER A 44 -7.83 18.28 -3.11
CA SER A 44 -7.81 18.59 -1.69
C SER A 44 -8.19 20.06 -1.50
N ASP A 45 -9.28 20.27 -0.77
CA ASP A 45 -9.67 21.58 -0.27
C ASP A 45 -9.18 21.74 1.18
N VAL A 46 -7.90 21.42 1.42
CA VAL A 46 -7.30 21.51 2.76
C VAL A 46 -6.93 22.97 3.00
N HIS A 47 -7.86 23.73 3.57
CA HIS A 47 -7.60 25.05 4.11
C HIS A 47 -7.35 24.94 5.62
N GLY A 48 -6.20 25.39 6.08
CA GLY A 48 -5.94 25.54 7.52
C GLY A 48 -4.53 25.14 7.96
N ASP A 49 -4.23 25.42 9.22
CA ASP A 49 -2.94 25.33 9.88
C ASP A 49 -2.51 23.87 10.20
N LEU A 50 -2.60 22.96 9.23
CA LEU A 50 -2.13 21.58 9.41
C LEU A 50 -0.69 21.50 8.90
N VAL A 51 0.25 21.77 9.78
CA VAL A 51 1.70 21.86 9.48
C VAL A 51 2.23 20.57 8.83
N ASP A 52 1.64 19.43 9.17
CA ASP A 52 2.10 18.10 8.71
C ASP A 52 1.43 17.65 7.40
N ILE A 53 0.47 18.40 6.87
CA ILE A 53 -0.18 18.09 5.58
C ILE A 53 0.51 18.87 4.47
N THR A 54 1.59 18.29 3.94
CA THR A 54 2.41 18.86 2.86
C THR A 54 2.66 17.82 1.77
N GLY A 55 3.09 18.28 0.58
CA GLY A 55 3.37 17.37 -0.54
C GLY A 55 2.13 16.67 -1.07
N LEU A 56 1.09 17.47 -1.36
CA LEU A 56 -0.21 16.96 -1.80
C LEU A 56 -0.22 16.56 -3.28
N ILE A 57 -0.75 15.35 -3.55
CA ILE A 57 -1.23 14.92 -4.86
C ILE A 57 -2.67 14.44 -4.65
N GLY A 58 -3.64 15.24 -5.02
CA GLY A 58 -5.02 15.00 -4.61
C GLY A 58 -5.15 14.99 -3.08
N GLN A 59 -5.64 13.89 -2.52
CA GLN A 59 -5.72 13.67 -1.07
C GLN A 59 -4.52 12.89 -0.51
N TYR A 60 -3.58 12.46 -1.34
CA TYR A 60 -2.33 11.85 -0.92
C TYR A 60 -1.40 12.91 -0.32
N VAL A 61 -0.76 12.60 0.82
CA VAL A 61 0.10 13.52 1.58
C VAL A 61 1.48 12.89 1.73
N HIS A 62 2.45 13.30 0.90
CA HIS A 62 3.79 12.70 0.96
C HIS A 62 4.58 13.10 2.19
N GLY A 63 4.36 14.30 2.70
CA GLY A 63 5.08 14.83 3.85
C GLY A 63 4.75 14.16 5.19
N ASN A 64 3.93 13.08 5.21
CA ASN A 64 3.61 12.36 6.44
C ASN A 64 3.47 10.84 6.20
N GLU A 65 3.93 10.04 7.16
CA GLU A 65 4.10 8.58 7.08
C GLU A 65 2.83 7.79 6.79
N PRO A 66 1.62 8.18 7.23
CA PRO A 66 0.40 7.44 6.88
C PRO A 66 0.18 7.23 5.39
N SER A 67 0.86 8.00 4.53
CA SER A 67 0.75 7.90 3.07
C SER A 67 1.86 7.06 2.41
N HIS A 68 3.01 6.86 3.05
CA HIS A 68 4.23 6.40 2.39
C HIS A 68 4.12 5.05 1.70
N HIS A 69 3.26 4.15 2.17
CA HIS A 69 3.02 2.83 1.60
C HIS A 69 1.98 2.85 0.47
N ILE A 70 1.14 3.89 0.37
CA ILE A 70 -0.07 3.89 -0.47
C ILE A 70 0.24 3.70 -1.96
N ALA A 71 1.30 4.34 -2.48
CA ALA A 71 1.69 4.21 -3.88
C ALA A 71 2.09 2.77 -4.26
N TYR A 72 2.48 1.95 -3.30
CA TYR A 72 2.86 0.55 -3.49
C TYR A 72 1.69 -0.44 -3.43
N LEU A 73 0.51 -0.01 -2.99
CA LEU A 73 -0.65 -0.88 -2.83
C LEU A 73 -1.17 -1.44 -4.16
N TYR A 74 -0.85 -0.82 -5.28
CA TYR A 74 -1.18 -1.33 -6.61
C TYR A 74 -0.46 -2.65 -6.94
N ASP A 75 0.71 -2.93 -6.34
CA ASP A 75 1.43 -4.20 -6.48
C ASP A 75 0.64 -5.39 -5.92
N TYR A 76 -0.22 -5.14 -4.93
CA TYR A 76 -1.04 -6.15 -4.27
C TYR A 76 -2.34 -6.48 -5.04
N VAL A 77 -2.73 -5.61 -5.94
CA VAL A 77 -4.01 -5.74 -6.68
C VAL A 77 -3.85 -5.93 -8.18
N GLY A 78 -2.61 -6.29 -8.60
CA GLY A 78 -2.31 -6.66 -9.98
C GLY A 78 -2.21 -5.48 -10.95
N GLN A 79 -1.83 -4.29 -10.45
CA GLN A 79 -1.56 -3.12 -11.28
C GLN A 79 -0.18 -2.50 -11.00
N PRO A 80 0.93 -3.28 -11.04
CA PRO A 80 2.26 -2.80 -10.66
C PRO A 80 2.76 -1.62 -11.50
N TRP A 81 2.28 -1.44 -12.73
CA TRP A 81 2.62 -0.27 -13.53
C TRP A 81 2.18 1.04 -12.89
N LYS A 82 1.07 1.06 -12.12
CA LYS A 82 0.64 2.25 -11.38
C LYS A 82 1.54 2.55 -10.19
N THR A 83 2.03 1.52 -9.48
CA THR A 83 3.10 1.69 -8.48
C THR A 83 4.31 2.40 -9.11
N GLN A 84 4.78 1.91 -10.26
CA GLN A 84 5.95 2.44 -10.95
C GLN A 84 5.75 3.90 -11.39
N GLU A 85 4.59 4.20 -11.94
CA GLU A 85 4.22 5.55 -12.37
C GLU A 85 4.13 6.51 -11.18
N MET A 86 3.42 6.12 -10.13
CA MET A 86 3.18 6.99 -8.98
C MET A 86 4.44 7.21 -8.15
N THR A 87 5.24 6.17 -7.90
CA THR A 87 6.51 6.33 -7.19
C THR A 87 7.50 7.19 -7.97
N ARG A 88 7.52 7.05 -9.30
CA ARG A 88 8.33 7.92 -10.16
C ARG A 88 7.90 9.38 -10.05
N ARG A 89 6.60 9.64 -10.04
CA ARG A 89 6.02 10.98 -9.87
C ARG A 89 6.43 11.57 -8.52
N LEU A 90 6.27 10.82 -7.44
CA LEU A 90 6.66 11.25 -6.08
C LEU A 90 8.15 11.57 -5.97
N LEU A 91 9.02 10.72 -6.52
CA LEU A 91 10.47 10.95 -6.53
C LEU A 91 10.87 12.25 -7.25
N HIS A 92 10.11 12.68 -8.25
CA HIS A 92 10.41 13.90 -8.99
C HIS A 92 9.73 15.16 -8.45
N GLU A 93 8.52 15.04 -7.89
CA GLU A 93 7.75 16.21 -7.44
C GLU A 93 8.00 16.55 -5.98
N MET A 94 8.38 15.55 -5.13
CA MET A 94 8.47 15.72 -3.67
C MET A 94 9.89 15.88 -3.15
N TYR A 95 10.89 15.74 -4.01
CA TYR A 95 12.30 15.84 -3.64
C TYR A 95 13.07 16.71 -4.62
N ALA A 96 14.00 17.52 -4.10
CA ALA A 96 14.87 18.37 -4.89
C ALA A 96 16.31 18.37 -4.35
N PRO A 97 17.35 18.62 -5.18
CA PRO A 97 18.73 18.66 -4.75
C PRO A 97 19.08 20.04 -4.12
N THR A 98 18.30 20.46 -3.13
CA THR A 98 18.49 21.72 -2.38
C THR A 98 18.42 21.44 -0.89
N PRO A 99 18.91 22.35 -0.01
CA PRO A 99 18.78 22.17 1.43
C PRO A 99 17.33 21.95 1.92
N GLU A 100 16.35 22.56 1.24
CA GLU A 100 14.91 22.45 1.53
C GLU A 100 14.23 21.42 0.61
N GLY A 101 14.99 20.49 0.04
CA GLY A 101 14.53 19.57 -1.00
C GLY A 101 13.70 18.38 -0.52
N ILE A 102 13.35 18.31 0.76
CA ILE A 102 12.45 17.31 1.34
C ILE A 102 11.13 17.98 1.68
N ILE A 103 10.03 17.42 1.21
CA ILE A 103 8.69 17.89 1.58
C ILE A 103 8.35 17.48 3.00
N GLY A 104 7.91 18.44 3.82
CA GLY A 104 7.57 18.22 5.23
C GLY A 104 8.78 18.07 6.14
N ASN A 105 8.59 17.39 7.26
CA ASN A 105 9.66 17.08 8.20
C ASN A 105 10.43 15.82 7.75
N GLU A 106 11.69 15.73 8.14
CA GLU A 106 12.53 14.57 7.78
C GLU A 106 12.18 13.32 8.59
N ASP A 107 11.68 13.51 9.81
CA ASP A 107 11.17 12.50 10.73
C ASP A 107 12.14 11.35 11.02
N CYS A 108 13.29 11.73 11.56
CA CYS A 108 14.34 10.82 12.00
C CYS A 108 14.84 9.85 10.91
N GLY A 109 14.82 10.28 9.64
CA GLY A 109 15.31 9.49 8.51
C GLY A 109 14.23 8.81 7.69
N GLN A 110 12.94 8.95 8.02
CA GLN A 110 11.85 8.30 7.28
C GLN A 110 11.74 8.84 5.85
N MET A 111 11.79 10.14 5.66
CA MET A 111 11.70 10.76 4.33
C MET A 111 12.91 10.42 3.46
N SER A 112 14.12 10.52 4.02
CA SER A 112 15.34 10.09 3.33
C SER A 112 15.34 8.59 3.04
N GLY A 113 14.88 7.76 3.98
CA GLY A 113 14.75 6.32 3.82
C GLY A 113 13.80 5.95 2.69
N TRP A 114 12.64 6.62 2.62
CA TRP A 114 11.69 6.44 1.53
C TRP A 114 12.31 6.78 0.17
N TYR A 115 12.97 7.95 0.07
CA TYR A 115 13.65 8.38 -1.16
C TYR A 115 14.73 7.39 -1.59
N ILE A 116 15.61 6.98 -0.67
CA ILE A 116 16.72 6.07 -0.98
C ILE A 116 16.20 4.72 -1.46
N LEU A 117 15.31 4.09 -0.70
CA LEU A 117 14.77 2.77 -1.05
C LEU A 117 13.98 2.82 -2.36
N SER A 118 13.09 3.78 -2.53
CA SER A 118 12.31 3.97 -3.76
C SER A 118 13.21 4.25 -4.97
N SER A 119 14.28 5.04 -4.79
CA SER A 119 15.28 5.32 -5.84
C SER A 119 16.06 4.07 -6.25
N LEU A 120 16.22 3.10 -5.35
CA LEU A 120 16.82 1.79 -5.63
C LEU A 120 15.84 0.82 -6.28
N GLY A 121 14.57 1.16 -6.37
CA GLY A 121 13.51 0.33 -6.95
C GLY A 121 12.88 -0.69 -6.00
N ILE A 122 13.00 -0.47 -4.69
CA ILE A 122 12.45 -1.32 -3.64
C ILE A 122 11.84 -0.49 -2.52
N TYR A 123 10.84 -1.04 -1.81
CA TYR A 123 10.32 -0.41 -0.59
C TYR A 123 9.68 -1.43 0.36
N SER A 124 9.92 -1.28 1.67
CA SER A 124 9.29 -2.09 2.72
C SER A 124 7.89 -1.52 3.04
N VAL A 125 6.86 -2.09 2.44
CA VAL A 125 5.46 -1.65 2.64
C VAL A 125 4.97 -1.94 4.05
N CYS A 126 5.36 -3.09 4.58
CA CYS A 126 5.03 -3.54 5.94
C CYS A 126 6.33 -3.74 6.74
N PRO A 127 6.71 -2.79 7.61
CA PRO A 127 7.83 -2.97 8.52
C PRO A 127 7.64 -4.23 9.38
N GLY A 128 8.68 -5.07 9.43
CA GLY A 128 8.62 -6.39 10.07
C GLY A 128 8.30 -7.55 9.12
N SER A 129 7.86 -7.27 7.89
CA SER A 129 7.88 -8.23 6.79
C SER A 129 9.32 -8.40 6.27
N ASN A 130 9.61 -9.56 5.69
CA ASN A 130 10.89 -9.82 5.01
C ASN A 130 10.85 -9.49 3.51
N GLU A 131 9.78 -8.86 3.02
CA GLU A 131 9.56 -8.53 1.62
C GLU A 131 9.67 -7.03 1.35
N PHE A 132 10.22 -6.71 0.19
CA PHE A 132 10.27 -5.37 -0.36
C PHE A 132 9.50 -5.36 -1.68
N ALA A 133 8.48 -4.52 -1.79
CA ALA A 133 7.78 -4.29 -3.04
C ALA A 133 8.72 -3.67 -4.08
N LEU A 134 8.53 -4.03 -5.36
CA LEU A 134 9.36 -3.56 -6.46
C LEU A 134 8.74 -2.34 -7.13
N THR A 135 9.58 -1.36 -7.41
CA THR A 135 9.26 -0.22 -8.27
C THR A 135 10.42 0.07 -9.22
N THR A 136 10.33 1.11 -10.00
CA THR A 136 11.35 1.44 -11.00
C THR A 136 12.53 2.20 -10.38
N PRO A 137 13.77 1.71 -10.49
CA PRO A 137 14.95 2.45 -10.05
C PRO A 137 15.06 3.82 -10.73
N LEU A 138 15.59 4.81 -9.99
CA LEU A 138 15.82 6.16 -10.51
C LEU A 138 17.13 6.27 -11.27
N PHE A 139 18.11 5.42 -10.97
CA PHE A 139 19.48 5.48 -11.50
C PHE A 139 19.77 4.29 -12.42
N GLU A 140 20.62 4.51 -13.43
CA GLU A 140 21.08 3.43 -14.33
C GLU A 140 21.90 2.38 -13.58
N LYS A 141 22.64 2.83 -12.56
CA LYS A 141 23.45 1.97 -11.70
C LYS A 141 23.48 2.52 -10.28
N ALA A 142 23.22 1.65 -9.32
CA ALA A 142 23.49 1.89 -7.91
C ALA A 142 24.30 0.72 -7.33
N VAL A 143 25.16 1.01 -6.37
CA VAL A 143 25.97 0.00 -5.67
C VAL A 143 25.76 0.15 -4.19
N VAL A 144 25.27 -0.92 -3.56
CA VAL A 144 24.97 -0.97 -2.13
C VAL A 144 25.95 -1.92 -1.45
N ASN A 145 26.72 -1.39 -0.51
CA ASN A 145 27.58 -2.22 0.35
C ASN A 145 26.74 -2.75 1.51
N LEU A 146 26.57 -4.06 1.56
CA LEU A 146 25.73 -4.73 2.55
C LEU A 146 26.48 -4.96 3.86
N ALA A 147 25.73 -5.07 4.97
CA ALA A 147 26.30 -5.28 6.30
C ALA A 147 27.12 -6.57 6.43
N ASN A 148 26.81 -7.59 5.63
CA ASN A 148 27.56 -8.87 5.54
C ASN A 148 28.81 -8.81 4.65
N ARG A 149 29.25 -7.59 4.26
CA ARG A 149 30.40 -7.30 3.38
C ARG A 149 30.23 -7.73 1.94
N LYS A 150 29.05 -8.18 1.53
CA LYS A 150 28.71 -8.38 0.13
C LYS A 150 28.29 -7.05 -0.50
N THR A 151 28.20 -7.04 -1.82
CA THR A 151 27.77 -5.88 -2.60
C THR A 151 26.57 -6.26 -3.45
N LEU A 152 25.52 -5.42 -3.43
CA LEU A 152 24.41 -5.50 -4.36
C LEU A 152 24.54 -4.40 -5.40
N THR A 153 24.62 -4.75 -6.68
CA THR A 153 24.60 -3.82 -7.78
C THR A 153 23.21 -3.81 -8.41
N ILE A 154 22.56 -2.68 -8.44
CA ILE A 154 21.26 -2.48 -9.09
C ILE A 154 21.48 -1.81 -10.43
N LEU A 155 20.91 -2.37 -11.49
CA LEU A 155 21.05 -1.88 -12.86
C LEU A 155 19.66 -1.66 -13.48
N ALA A 156 19.51 -0.55 -14.20
CA ALA A 156 18.31 -0.25 -14.97
C ALA A 156 18.65 0.44 -16.30
N ASN A 157 18.02 0.03 -17.40
CA ASN A 157 18.27 0.63 -18.71
C ASN A 157 17.48 1.93 -18.90
N ASN A 158 18.21 3.04 -19.04
CA ASN A 158 17.65 4.36 -19.33
C ASN A 158 16.43 4.76 -18.46
N PRO A 159 16.53 4.74 -17.11
CA PRO A 159 15.43 5.01 -16.22
C PRO A 159 14.92 6.46 -16.29
N LYS A 160 15.69 7.38 -16.88
CA LYS A 160 15.23 8.76 -17.14
C LYS A 160 14.06 8.81 -18.12
N LYS A 161 14.01 7.88 -19.07
CA LYS A 161 12.96 7.80 -20.10
C LYS A 161 11.97 6.68 -19.81
N ASN A 162 12.48 5.54 -19.35
CA ASN A 162 11.72 4.32 -19.17
C ASN A 162 11.22 4.23 -17.71
N VAL A 163 9.92 4.12 -17.53
CA VAL A 163 9.27 4.08 -16.20
C VAL A 163 8.78 2.68 -15.84
N TYR A 164 8.50 1.85 -16.84
CA TYR A 164 7.76 0.61 -16.61
C TYR A 164 8.65 -0.63 -16.68
N ILE A 165 8.54 -1.49 -15.68
CA ILE A 165 9.29 -2.74 -15.57
C ILE A 165 8.72 -3.76 -16.55
N THR A 166 9.58 -4.30 -17.42
CA THR A 166 9.24 -5.43 -18.31
C THR A 166 9.85 -6.73 -17.82
N LYS A 167 11.01 -6.67 -17.15
CA LYS A 167 11.70 -7.83 -16.58
C LYS A 167 12.50 -7.43 -15.35
N VAL A 168 12.59 -8.35 -14.38
CA VAL A 168 13.52 -8.24 -13.26
C VAL A 168 14.30 -9.54 -13.15
N GLU A 169 15.59 -9.44 -12.88
CA GLU A 169 16.49 -10.58 -12.68
C GLU A 169 17.40 -10.33 -11.46
N LEU A 170 17.55 -11.35 -10.62
CA LEU A 170 18.56 -11.38 -9.57
C LEU A 170 19.60 -12.45 -9.95
N ASN A 171 20.85 -12.03 -10.10
CA ASN A 171 21.96 -12.92 -10.48
C ASN A 171 21.65 -13.77 -11.73
N GLY A 172 20.97 -13.17 -12.72
CA GLY A 172 20.53 -13.82 -13.95
C GLY A 172 19.31 -14.74 -13.84
N GLN A 173 18.71 -14.87 -12.64
CA GLN A 173 17.48 -15.60 -12.45
C GLN A 173 16.28 -14.65 -12.50
N PRO A 174 15.19 -14.97 -13.23
CA PRO A 174 14.04 -14.10 -13.33
C PRO A 174 13.28 -13.99 -12.00
N ILE A 175 12.76 -12.79 -11.74
CA ILE A 175 11.82 -12.48 -10.66
C ILE A 175 10.53 -12.02 -11.32
N ASP A 176 9.51 -12.90 -11.34
CA ASP A 176 8.21 -12.65 -11.99
C ASP A 176 7.17 -12.08 -11.02
N VAL A 177 7.50 -12.00 -9.73
CA VAL A 177 6.68 -11.41 -8.67
C VAL A 177 6.97 -9.91 -8.50
N ASN A 178 6.12 -9.21 -7.75
CA ASN A 178 6.23 -7.78 -7.47
C ASN A 178 7.01 -7.47 -6.18
N PHE A 179 7.80 -8.41 -5.71
CA PHE A 179 8.59 -8.24 -4.49
C PHE A 179 9.92 -9.00 -4.57
N ILE A 180 10.82 -8.64 -3.68
CA ILE A 180 12.09 -9.34 -3.41
C ILE A 180 12.23 -9.48 -1.90
N THR A 181 12.76 -10.62 -1.44
CA THR A 181 12.94 -10.85 0.00
C THR A 181 14.24 -10.25 0.53
N TYR A 182 14.27 -9.92 1.81
CA TYR A 182 15.49 -9.49 2.50
C TYR A 182 16.64 -10.49 2.33
N ALA A 183 16.35 -11.79 2.43
CA ALA A 183 17.35 -12.83 2.24
C ALA A 183 17.99 -12.76 0.84
N GLN A 184 17.17 -12.61 -0.21
CA GLN A 184 17.65 -12.46 -1.59
C GLN A 184 18.52 -11.20 -1.76
N LEU A 185 18.09 -10.06 -1.19
CA LEU A 185 18.89 -8.83 -1.22
C LEU A 185 20.24 -9.01 -0.53
N MET A 186 20.27 -9.71 0.61
CA MET A 186 21.49 -9.97 1.39
C MET A 186 22.43 -10.99 0.76
N GLU A 187 22.01 -11.73 -0.26
CA GLU A 187 22.93 -12.55 -1.06
C GLU A 187 23.90 -11.68 -1.85
N GLY A 188 23.50 -10.43 -2.17
CA GLY A 188 24.27 -9.54 -3.01
C GLY A 188 24.29 -9.97 -4.48
N GLY A 189 25.24 -9.43 -5.23
CA GLY A 189 25.34 -9.70 -6.66
C GLY A 189 24.66 -8.61 -7.51
N GLU A 190 23.88 -9.00 -8.51
CA GLU A 190 23.29 -8.07 -9.47
C GLU A 190 21.76 -8.20 -9.49
N LEU A 191 21.06 -7.10 -9.22
CA LEU A 191 19.62 -6.94 -9.43
C LEU A 191 19.42 -6.07 -10.67
N ARG A 192 18.89 -6.66 -11.74
CA ARG A 192 18.72 -6.01 -13.04
C ARG A 192 17.27 -5.77 -13.36
N PHE A 193 16.92 -4.53 -13.68
CA PHE A 193 15.62 -4.11 -14.19
C PHE A 193 15.71 -3.82 -15.69
N THR A 194 14.88 -4.47 -16.49
CA THR A 194 14.64 -4.08 -17.87
C THR A 194 13.39 -3.23 -17.91
N LEU A 195 13.53 -2.01 -18.45
CA LEU A 195 12.50 -1.00 -18.43
C LEU A 195 12.03 -0.63 -19.83
N SER A 196 10.77 -0.16 -19.93
CA SER A 196 10.11 0.36 -21.13
C SER A 196 9.49 1.75 -20.86
N ASP A 197 9.25 2.49 -21.93
CA ASP A 197 8.47 3.75 -21.88
C ASP A 197 6.95 3.53 -21.95
N LYS A 198 6.51 2.27 -22.07
CA LYS A 198 5.09 1.88 -22.10
C LYS A 198 4.75 0.94 -20.94
N PRO A 199 3.56 1.09 -20.32
CA PRO A 199 3.10 0.19 -19.27
C PRO A 199 3.11 -1.27 -19.71
N ASN A 200 3.64 -2.16 -18.86
CA ASN A 200 3.49 -3.59 -19.01
C ASN A 200 2.30 -4.07 -18.18
N MET A 201 1.24 -4.46 -18.84
CA MET A 201 -0.02 -4.92 -18.22
C MET A 201 -0.11 -6.44 -18.11
N GLU A 202 1.00 -7.15 -18.31
CA GLU A 202 1.06 -8.62 -18.24
C GLU A 202 1.91 -9.11 -17.07
N ARG A 203 3.02 -8.39 -16.77
CA ARG A 203 3.91 -8.77 -15.69
C ARG A 203 3.33 -8.42 -14.32
N GLY A 204 3.36 -9.38 -13.38
CA GLY A 204 3.03 -9.15 -11.98
C GLY A 204 1.55 -8.89 -11.70
N VAL A 205 0.66 -9.31 -12.61
CA VAL A 205 -0.80 -9.06 -12.49
C VAL A 205 -1.53 -10.17 -11.74
N SER A 206 -0.94 -11.35 -11.63
CA SER A 206 -1.56 -12.48 -10.92
C SER A 206 -1.54 -12.28 -9.39
N SER A 207 -2.39 -13.01 -8.69
CA SER A 207 -2.44 -12.98 -7.22
C SER A 207 -1.16 -13.52 -6.59
N GLU A 208 -0.52 -14.49 -7.24
CA GLU A 208 0.74 -15.11 -6.79
C GLU A 208 1.93 -14.14 -6.92
N ALA A 209 1.82 -13.17 -7.81
CA ALA A 209 2.84 -12.14 -7.99
C ALA A 209 2.78 -11.02 -6.94
N SER A 210 1.71 -10.94 -6.17
CA SER A 210 1.52 -9.93 -5.12
C SER A 210 2.46 -10.18 -3.93
N PRO A 211 2.96 -9.12 -3.27
CA PRO A 211 3.63 -9.27 -1.98
C PRO A 211 2.72 -9.93 -0.94
N TYR A 212 3.32 -10.41 0.15
CA TYR A 212 2.61 -11.10 1.22
C TYR A 212 1.52 -10.20 1.84
N SER A 213 0.37 -10.82 2.10
CA SER A 213 -0.72 -10.26 2.89
C SER A 213 -1.18 -11.31 3.91
N TYR A 214 -1.52 -10.87 5.12
CA TYR A 214 -1.88 -11.76 6.21
C TYR A 214 -3.09 -12.65 5.86
N THR A 215 -4.13 -12.03 5.29
CA THR A 215 -5.33 -12.74 4.85
C THR A 215 -5.13 -13.28 3.43
N LYS A 216 -5.21 -14.61 3.29
CA LYS A 216 -5.19 -15.28 1.98
C LYS A 216 -6.57 -15.72 1.53
N ASP A 217 -7.47 -15.92 2.51
CA ASP A 217 -8.85 -16.40 2.31
C ASP A 217 -9.82 -15.23 2.23
N GLU A 218 -11.08 -15.51 1.86
CA GLU A 218 -12.13 -14.51 1.82
C GLU A 218 -12.41 -13.93 3.21
N VAL A 219 -12.47 -12.61 3.31
CA VAL A 219 -12.82 -11.88 4.53
C VAL A 219 -14.29 -11.52 4.50
N VAL A 220 -14.99 -11.91 5.53
CA VAL A 220 -16.38 -11.49 5.76
C VAL A 220 -16.38 -10.27 6.69
N SER A 221 -16.98 -9.17 6.21
CA SER A 221 -17.05 -7.93 6.98
C SER A 221 -17.87 -8.12 8.27
N ILE A 222 -17.39 -7.50 9.35
CA ILE A 222 -18.14 -7.46 10.62
C ILE A 222 -19.49 -6.79 10.38
N PRO A 223 -20.61 -7.37 10.85
CA PRO A 223 -21.91 -6.73 10.79
C PRO A 223 -21.93 -5.41 11.55
N TYR A 224 -22.68 -4.47 11.06
CA TYR A 224 -22.89 -3.17 11.70
C TYR A 224 -24.37 -2.82 11.79
N VAL A 225 -24.69 -1.87 12.64
CA VAL A 225 -26.05 -1.33 12.75
C VAL A 225 -26.25 -0.31 11.63
N ASP A 226 -27.22 -0.56 10.74
CA ASP A 226 -27.46 0.25 9.53
C ASP A 226 -27.99 1.68 9.81
N LYS A 227 -28.46 1.94 11.02
CA LYS A 227 -28.95 3.24 11.43
C LYS A 227 -28.40 3.63 12.80
N ASP A 228 -28.09 4.91 12.95
CA ASP A 228 -27.76 5.45 14.26
C ASP A 228 -28.90 5.18 15.27
N LEU A 229 -28.56 4.49 16.34
CA LEU A 229 -29.47 4.25 17.45
C LEU A 229 -29.41 5.47 18.37
N ASN A 230 -30.49 6.26 18.36
CA ASN A 230 -30.67 7.30 19.34
C ASN A 230 -31.18 6.69 20.68
N LEU A 231 -31.09 7.47 21.75
CA LEU A 231 -31.69 7.08 23.03
C LEU A 231 -33.17 6.67 22.85
N PHE A 232 -33.52 5.49 23.34
CA PHE A 232 -34.89 4.98 23.29
C PHE A 232 -35.37 4.61 24.72
N MET A 233 -36.68 4.67 24.96
CA MET A 233 -37.25 4.43 26.29
C MET A 233 -37.89 3.04 26.41
N ASP A 234 -38.53 2.54 25.36
CA ASP A 234 -39.29 1.28 25.41
C ASP A 234 -38.72 0.21 24.44
N LYS A 235 -38.76 0.48 23.14
CA LYS A 235 -38.39 -0.48 22.11
C LYS A 235 -37.65 0.22 20.98
N VAL A 236 -36.64 -0.45 20.42
CA VAL A 236 -35.97 -0.03 19.21
C VAL A 236 -35.87 -1.20 18.23
N THR A 237 -36.07 -0.91 16.96
CA THR A 237 -35.80 -1.88 15.88
C THR A 237 -34.39 -1.65 15.39
N VAL A 238 -33.56 -2.66 15.50
CA VAL A 238 -32.17 -2.65 15.00
C VAL A 238 -32.12 -3.36 13.68
N ALA A 239 -31.65 -2.66 12.63
CA ALA A 239 -31.32 -3.26 11.35
C ALA A 239 -29.82 -3.55 11.30
N LEU A 240 -29.46 -4.80 11.03
CA LEU A 240 -28.07 -5.22 10.87
C LEU A 240 -27.74 -5.30 9.39
N ALA A 241 -26.56 -4.85 9.02
CA ALA A 241 -26.06 -4.91 7.66
C ALA A 241 -24.59 -5.36 7.64
N THR A 242 -24.13 -5.82 6.49
CA THR A 242 -22.72 -6.11 6.21
C THR A 242 -22.42 -5.71 4.76
N THR A 243 -21.18 -5.31 4.47
CA THR A 243 -20.74 -5.01 3.11
C THR A 243 -20.45 -6.27 2.29
N THR A 244 -20.32 -7.43 2.95
CA THR A 244 -20.09 -8.69 2.27
C THR A 244 -21.37 -9.21 1.63
N LYS A 245 -21.35 -9.34 0.32
CA LYS A 245 -22.50 -9.85 -0.44
C LYS A 245 -22.78 -11.31 -0.06
N ASP A 246 -24.07 -11.65 0.04
CA ASP A 246 -24.57 -13.00 0.35
C ASP A 246 -24.08 -13.56 1.70
N ALA A 247 -23.60 -12.72 2.63
CA ALA A 247 -23.22 -13.14 3.96
C ALA A 247 -24.44 -13.35 4.88
N GLU A 248 -24.40 -14.40 5.71
CA GLU A 248 -25.37 -14.67 6.76
C GLU A 248 -24.95 -13.96 8.05
N ILE A 249 -25.82 -13.11 8.61
CA ILE A 249 -25.59 -12.43 9.89
C ILE A 249 -26.25 -13.24 11.01
N ARG A 250 -25.46 -13.67 12.00
CA ARG A 250 -25.95 -14.31 13.23
C ARG A 250 -25.70 -13.40 14.42
N TYR A 251 -26.61 -13.40 15.38
CA TYR A 251 -26.51 -12.60 16.58
C TYR A 251 -27.02 -13.36 17.80
N THR A 252 -26.61 -12.91 18.99
CA THR A 252 -27.14 -13.37 20.28
C THR A 252 -27.66 -12.18 21.09
N LEU A 253 -28.54 -12.45 22.05
CA LEU A 253 -29.07 -11.44 22.98
C LEU A 253 -28.54 -11.61 24.40
N ASP A 254 -27.81 -12.69 24.67
CA ASP A 254 -27.32 -13.07 25.99
C ASP A 254 -25.80 -12.96 26.12
N GLY A 255 -25.14 -12.43 25.08
CA GLY A 255 -23.68 -12.31 25.06
C GLY A 255 -22.92 -13.62 24.81
N SER A 256 -23.61 -14.72 24.54
CA SER A 256 -22.94 -15.97 24.12
C SER A 256 -22.41 -15.85 22.70
N GLU A 257 -21.31 -16.57 22.39
CA GLU A 257 -20.83 -16.62 21.01
C GLU A 257 -21.82 -17.37 20.10
N PRO A 258 -22.24 -16.78 18.97
CA PRO A 258 -23.02 -17.51 17.97
C PRO A 258 -22.18 -18.67 17.42
N THR A 259 -22.76 -19.87 17.40
CA THR A 259 -22.04 -21.08 16.93
C THR A 259 -21.45 -20.91 15.53
N ARG A 260 -20.16 -21.18 15.41
CA ARG A 260 -19.37 -21.04 14.20
C ARG A 260 -19.71 -22.17 13.20
N GLN A 261 -20.19 -21.78 12.01
CA GLN A 261 -20.07 -22.59 10.79
C GLN A 261 -19.24 -21.78 9.79
N GLU A 262 -18.51 -22.42 8.88
CA GLU A 262 -17.61 -21.76 7.94
C GLU A 262 -18.29 -20.57 7.22
N ALA A 263 -17.56 -19.45 7.07
CA ALA A 263 -17.95 -18.23 6.38
C ALA A 263 -19.11 -17.38 6.98
N ILE A 264 -19.15 -17.16 8.30
CA ILE A 264 -20.20 -16.38 8.95
C ILE A 264 -19.61 -15.19 9.69
N SER A 265 -20.21 -14.00 9.49
CA SER A 265 -19.93 -12.80 10.28
C SER A 265 -20.62 -12.83 11.64
N TYR A 266 -19.94 -12.38 12.68
CA TYR A 266 -20.49 -12.35 14.05
C TYR A 266 -20.77 -10.92 14.49
N ALA A 267 -21.91 -10.72 15.15
CA ALA A 267 -22.21 -9.53 15.94
C ALA A 267 -22.59 -9.94 17.36
N VAL A 268 -21.90 -9.41 18.34
CA VAL A 268 -22.25 -9.52 19.75
C VAL A 268 -22.77 -8.15 20.22
N PHE A 269 -24.00 -8.09 20.70
CA PHE A 269 -24.57 -6.90 21.30
C PHE A 269 -24.62 -7.10 22.81
N CYS A 270 -23.88 -6.26 23.53
CA CYS A 270 -23.96 -6.19 25.00
C CYS A 270 -25.00 -5.18 25.45
#